data_e2a52a27cc1fceaa11b6ab8eac603c7b
#
_entry.id   e2a52a27cc1fceaa11b6ab8eac603c7b
#
_cell.length_a   1.000
_cell.length_b   1.000
_cell.length_c   1.000
_cell.angle_alpha   90.00
_cell.angle_beta   90.00
_cell.angle_gamma   90.00
#
_symmetry.space_group_name_H-M   'P 1'
#
loop_
_entity.id
_entity.type
_entity.pdbx_description
1 polymer ?
#
loop_
_entity_poly.entity_id
_entity_poly.type
_entity_poly.pdbx_seq_one_letter_code
_entity_poly.pdbx_strand_id
1 'polypeptide(L)'
;PNEAHHRLLQLIEQVNAVIGGFYAAACMEQDQRWHEAGADATTRDTREDADLYFDPSRGNVIFASAVDHWAFRLERFSHMYAHKLGIKEQTIRQFLWGHYYFDPKTKRVLTHDRDKRGLKPMFVQFVLDNIWQVYQNTVIERDQAMIDRIISALQLSIHARDLRSKDPTALMHAIMSQWLPLPACTFNAIVRCLPSPAEAQKERVPRMIRPDLGFFATDADLAPKNDLERDLFASRSGPDATAVAYVSKMFAVPRDDMPEHRRVQLTADEMRERGRLQREAMTSTGAEAAA
;
A
#
# COMPACT_ATOMS: atom_id res chain seq x y z
N PRO A 1 12.41 -15.93 -12.86
CA PRO A 1 11.71 -16.09 -11.57
C PRO A 1 12.63 -16.22 -10.37
N ASN A 2 13.73 -17.04 -10.44
CA ASN A 2 14.65 -17.21 -9.31
C ASN A 2 15.35 -15.92 -8.92
N GLU A 3 15.84 -15.14 -9.87
CA GLU A 3 16.48 -13.85 -9.64
C GLU A 3 15.48 -12.85 -9.03
N ALA A 4 14.25 -12.82 -9.53
CA ALA A 4 13.19 -11.98 -8.96
C ALA A 4 12.91 -12.35 -7.50
N HIS A 5 12.81 -13.63 -7.16
CA HIS A 5 12.65 -14.07 -5.77
C HIS A 5 13.81 -13.62 -4.88
N HIS A 6 15.03 -13.82 -5.32
CA HIS A 6 16.22 -13.38 -4.58
C HIS A 6 16.21 -11.85 -4.35
N ARG A 7 15.85 -11.08 -5.37
CA ARG A 7 15.75 -9.62 -5.25
C ARG A 7 14.66 -9.18 -4.30
N LEU A 8 13.50 -9.82 -4.34
CA LEU A 8 12.38 -9.52 -3.41
C LEU A 8 12.74 -9.84 -1.97
N LEU A 9 13.44 -10.96 -1.70
CA LEU A 9 13.96 -11.27 -0.37
C LEU A 9 14.90 -10.16 0.12
N GLN A 10 15.88 -9.78 -0.70
CA GLN A 10 16.82 -8.70 -0.35
C GLN A 10 16.12 -7.37 -0.04
N LEU A 11 15.09 -7.00 -0.82
CA LEU A 11 14.35 -5.76 -0.60
C LEU A 11 13.62 -5.76 0.74
N ILE A 12 12.96 -6.86 1.10
CA ILE A 12 12.27 -6.98 2.38
C ILE A 12 13.26 -6.98 3.55
N GLU A 13 14.38 -7.68 3.42
CA GLU A 13 15.46 -7.67 4.41
C GLU A 13 16.04 -6.26 4.61
N GLN A 14 16.28 -5.52 3.52
CA GLN A 14 16.77 -4.14 3.60
C GLN A 14 15.79 -3.21 4.32
N VAL A 15 14.50 -3.31 4.00
CA VAL A 15 13.46 -2.52 4.68
C VAL A 15 13.39 -2.88 6.17
N ASN A 16 13.38 -4.17 6.48
CA ASN A 16 13.35 -4.63 7.87
C ASN A 16 14.62 -4.23 8.65
N ALA A 17 15.78 -4.21 8.00
CA ALA A 17 17.02 -3.72 8.62
C ALA A 17 16.92 -2.24 9.00
N VAL A 18 16.31 -1.40 8.16
CA VAL A 18 16.06 0.02 8.47
C VAL A 18 15.10 0.15 9.66
N ILE A 19 14.01 -0.61 9.68
CA ILE A 19 13.05 -0.60 10.80
C ILE A 19 13.71 -1.05 12.10
N GLY A 20 14.50 -2.15 12.04
CA GLY A 20 15.29 -2.62 13.19
C GLY A 20 16.27 -1.59 13.70
N GLY A 21 16.88 -0.79 12.80
CA GLY A 21 17.73 0.34 13.16
C GLY A 21 17.00 1.44 13.93
N PHE A 22 15.79 1.81 13.49
CA PHE A 22 14.95 2.77 14.21
C PHE A 22 14.53 2.24 15.58
N TYR A 23 14.15 0.97 15.66
CA TYR A 23 13.77 0.35 16.93
C TYR A 23 14.96 0.31 17.90
N ALA A 24 16.14 -0.09 17.44
CA ALA A 24 17.35 -0.11 18.26
C ALA A 24 17.72 1.30 18.78
N ALA A 25 17.61 2.33 17.93
CA ALA A 25 17.85 3.71 18.34
C ALA A 25 16.84 4.17 19.42
N ALA A 26 15.57 3.83 19.25
CA ALA A 26 14.54 4.13 20.25
C ALA A 26 14.79 3.42 21.59
N CYS A 27 15.25 2.16 21.56
CA CYS A 27 15.64 1.44 22.76
C CYS A 27 16.82 2.11 23.48
N MET A 28 17.85 2.55 22.75
CA MET A 28 19.00 3.25 23.31
C MET A 28 18.59 4.57 23.97
N GLU A 29 17.74 5.34 23.32
CA GLU A 29 17.22 6.61 23.87
C GLU A 29 16.43 6.38 25.15
N GLN A 30 15.61 5.34 25.20
CA GLN A 30 14.85 5.00 26.39
C GLN A 30 15.77 4.52 27.53
N ASP A 31 16.76 3.67 27.24
CA ASP A 31 17.73 3.21 28.21
C ASP A 31 18.49 4.40 28.81
N GLN A 32 18.87 5.40 28.00
CA GLN A 32 19.51 6.62 28.47
C GLN A 32 18.61 7.41 29.43
N ARG A 33 17.33 7.62 29.05
CA ARG A 33 16.34 8.31 29.90
C ARG A 33 16.15 7.60 31.25
N TRP A 34 16.15 6.27 31.28
CA TRP A 34 16.05 5.50 32.51
C TRP A 34 17.28 5.65 33.40
N HIS A 35 18.49 5.63 32.79
CA HIS A 35 19.73 5.90 33.54
C HIS A 35 19.73 7.29 34.14
N GLU A 36 19.29 8.31 33.41
CA GLU A 36 19.21 9.70 33.91
C GLU A 36 18.14 9.84 35.02
N ALA A 37 17.06 9.07 34.95
CA ALA A 37 16.01 9.05 35.98
C ALA A 37 16.32 8.17 37.20
N GLY A 38 17.45 7.47 37.22
CA GLY A 38 17.85 6.57 38.31
C GLY A 38 16.95 5.33 38.47
N ALA A 39 16.24 4.96 37.41
CA ALA A 39 15.36 3.79 37.42
C ALA A 39 16.16 2.48 37.35
N ASP A 40 15.70 1.47 38.11
CA ASP A 40 16.33 0.17 38.17
C ASP A 40 16.12 -0.62 36.85
N ALA A 41 17.14 -1.29 36.35
CA ALA A 41 17.14 -2.04 35.08
C ALA A 41 16.10 -3.20 35.05
N THR A 42 15.46 -3.52 36.15
CA THR A 42 14.46 -4.56 36.28
C THR A 42 13.08 -4.19 35.68
N THR A 43 12.85 -2.92 35.36
CA THR A 43 11.59 -2.43 34.77
C THR A 43 11.62 -2.38 33.25
N ARG A 44 12.54 -3.07 32.61
CA ARG A 44 12.71 -3.10 31.17
C ARG A 44 11.52 -3.80 30.52
N ASP A 45 10.65 -3.03 29.87
CA ASP A 45 9.56 -3.56 29.07
C ASP A 45 10.20 -4.24 27.83
N THR A 46 10.22 -5.58 27.84
CA THR A 46 10.67 -6.39 26.70
C THR A 46 9.53 -6.48 25.70
N ARG A 47 9.24 -5.38 25.01
CA ARG A 47 8.29 -5.43 23.86
C ARG A 47 8.90 -6.30 22.78
N GLU A 48 8.12 -7.29 22.33
CA GLU A 48 8.49 -8.06 21.16
C GLU A 48 8.44 -7.14 19.92
N ASP A 49 9.54 -7.06 19.20
CA ASP A 49 9.68 -6.27 17.97
C ASP A 49 9.11 -6.97 16.73
N ALA A 50 8.68 -8.22 16.86
CA ALA A 50 8.20 -9.05 15.77
C ALA A 50 7.07 -8.39 14.95
N ASP A 51 6.22 -7.59 15.58
CA ASP A 51 5.10 -6.91 14.92
C ASP A 51 5.52 -5.70 14.07
N LEU A 52 6.74 -5.23 14.21
CA LEU A 52 7.27 -4.11 13.45
C LEU A 52 7.72 -4.49 12.04
N TYR A 53 8.08 -5.78 11.83
CA TYR A 53 8.69 -6.22 10.58
C TYR A 53 7.68 -6.61 9.51
N PHE A 54 8.06 -6.36 8.27
CA PHE A 54 7.34 -6.84 7.11
C PHE A 54 7.67 -8.30 6.82
N ASP A 55 6.62 -9.12 6.76
CA ASP A 55 6.71 -10.53 6.40
C ASP A 55 5.52 -10.91 5.52
N PRO A 56 5.76 -11.31 4.26
CA PRO A 56 4.69 -11.76 3.36
C PRO A 56 3.82 -12.87 3.94
N SER A 57 4.38 -13.76 4.77
CA SER A 57 3.62 -14.85 5.41
C SER A 57 2.59 -14.33 6.43
N ARG A 58 2.82 -13.15 7.00
CA ARG A 58 1.89 -12.44 7.90
C ARG A 58 0.82 -11.65 7.15
N GLY A 59 0.97 -11.47 5.83
CA GLY A 59 0.01 -10.79 4.97
C GLY A 59 0.11 -9.26 4.99
N ASN A 60 1.18 -8.69 5.52
CA ASN A 60 1.45 -7.25 5.54
C ASN A 60 2.30 -6.75 4.35
N VAL A 61 2.52 -7.61 3.35
CA VAL A 61 3.25 -7.30 2.11
C VAL A 61 2.38 -7.62 0.90
N ILE A 62 2.36 -6.71 -0.06
CA ILE A 62 1.72 -6.85 -1.37
C ILE A 62 2.81 -6.93 -2.43
N PHE A 63 2.72 -7.91 -3.32
CA PHE A 63 3.50 -7.98 -4.54
C PHE A 63 2.66 -7.44 -5.69
N ALA A 64 3.15 -6.43 -6.40
CA ALA A 64 2.36 -5.74 -7.42
C ALA A 64 3.19 -5.28 -8.61
N SER A 65 2.55 -5.26 -9.80
CA SER A 65 2.99 -4.50 -10.96
C SER A 65 1.91 -3.46 -11.29
N ALA A 66 2.22 -2.18 -11.06
CA ALA A 66 1.29 -1.10 -11.39
C ALA A 66 1.14 -0.94 -12.90
N VAL A 67 2.20 -1.19 -13.68
CA VAL A 67 2.20 -1.12 -15.14
C VAL A 67 1.29 -2.20 -15.74
N ASP A 68 1.34 -3.42 -15.19
CA ASP A 68 0.58 -4.56 -15.70
C ASP A 68 -0.73 -4.80 -14.94
N HIS A 69 -1.09 -3.89 -14.03
CA HIS A 69 -2.37 -3.82 -13.32
C HIS A 69 -2.72 -5.06 -12.46
N TRP A 70 -1.70 -5.74 -11.91
CA TRP A 70 -1.94 -6.88 -11.02
C TRP A 70 -1.28 -6.73 -9.66
N ALA A 71 -1.88 -7.38 -8.66
CA ALA A 71 -1.29 -7.52 -7.34
C ALA A 71 -1.78 -8.77 -6.64
N PHE A 72 -0.95 -9.28 -5.73
CA PHE A 72 -1.35 -10.37 -4.85
C PHE A 72 -0.66 -10.28 -3.48
N ARG A 73 -1.27 -10.97 -2.53
CA ARG A 73 -0.66 -11.38 -1.27
C ARG A 73 -0.59 -12.90 -1.24
N LEU A 74 0.23 -13.46 -0.36
CA LEU A 74 0.41 -14.91 -0.29
C LEU A 74 -0.88 -15.69 -0.03
N GLU A 75 -1.86 -15.07 0.63
CA GLU A 75 -3.17 -15.69 0.88
C GLU A 75 -3.86 -16.15 -0.40
N ARG A 76 -3.72 -15.42 -1.50
CA ARG A 76 -4.32 -15.80 -2.78
C ARG A 76 -3.84 -17.16 -3.25
N PHE A 77 -2.54 -17.40 -3.17
CA PHE A 77 -1.92 -18.65 -3.59
C PHE A 77 -2.03 -19.75 -2.53
N SER A 78 -1.90 -19.41 -1.25
CA SER A 78 -2.07 -20.39 -0.17
C SER A 78 -3.47 -20.98 -0.16
N HIS A 79 -4.50 -20.18 -0.36
CA HIS A 79 -5.88 -20.64 -0.49
C HIS A 79 -6.06 -21.60 -1.67
N MET A 80 -5.55 -21.24 -2.84
CA MET A 80 -5.64 -22.06 -4.05
C MET A 80 -4.93 -23.42 -3.88
N TYR A 81 -3.75 -23.43 -3.29
CA TYR A 81 -2.98 -24.67 -3.12
C TYR A 81 -3.42 -25.49 -1.90
N ALA A 82 -3.96 -24.88 -0.86
CA ALA A 82 -4.54 -25.58 0.26
C ALA A 82 -5.63 -26.57 -0.19
N HIS A 83 -6.53 -26.08 -1.05
CA HIS A 83 -7.58 -26.92 -1.64
C HIS A 83 -7.01 -28.06 -2.52
N LYS A 84 -5.99 -27.76 -3.35
CA LYS A 84 -5.38 -28.74 -4.26
C LYS A 84 -4.55 -29.81 -3.55
N LEU A 85 -3.85 -29.43 -2.47
CA LEU A 85 -2.92 -30.31 -1.75
C LEU A 85 -3.52 -30.95 -0.49
N GLY A 86 -4.70 -30.52 -0.06
CA GLY A 86 -5.33 -30.98 1.17
C GLY A 86 -4.57 -30.59 2.45
N ILE A 87 -3.81 -29.48 2.40
CA ILE A 87 -2.99 -28.97 3.51
C ILE A 87 -3.64 -27.69 4.05
N LYS A 88 -3.49 -27.41 5.35
CA LYS A 88 -4.02 -26.17 5.96
C LYS A 88 -3.41 -24.95 5.29
N GLU A 89 -4.25 -23.98 4.95
CA GLU A 89 -3.85 -22.74 4.27
C GLU A 89 -2.74 -21.99 5.00
N GLN A 90 -2.86 -21.86 6.32
CA GLN A 90 -1.86 -21.19 7.15
C GLN A 90 -0.47 -21.83 7.04
N THR A 91 -0.43 -23.17 7.00
CA THR A 91 0.82 -23.92 6.82
C THR A 91 1.45 -23.64 5.47
N ILE A 92 0.67 -23.68 4.39
CA ILE A 92 1.17 -23.36 3.05
C ILE A 92 1.67 -21.92 3.00
N ARG A 93 0.91 -20.97 3.56
CA ARG A 93 1.30 -19.55 3.57
C ARG A 93 2.66 -19.31 4.22
N GLN A 94 2.95 -20.00 5.32
CA GLN A 94 4.26 -19.92 5.98
C GLN A 94 5.40 -20.44 5.11
N PHE A 95 5.18 -21.51 4.35
CA PHE A 95 6.21 -22.11 3.51
C PHE A 95 6.32 -21.53 2.10
N LEU A 96 5.33 -20.73 1.67
CA LEU A 96 5.41 -20.04 0.38
C LEU A 96 6.47 -18.95 0.35
N TRP A 97 6.87 -18.39 1.50
CA TRP A 97 7.87 -17.33 1.56
C TRP A 97 9.15 -17.82 2.25
N GLY A 98 10.30 -17.38 1.72
CA GLY A 98 11.61 -17.77 2.23
C GLY A 98 12.27 -18.90 1.45
N HIS A 99 13.20 -19.59 2.09
CA HIS A 99 14.00 -20.67 1.49
C HIS A 99 13.39 -22.04 1.75
N TYR A 100 12.15 -22.23 1.29
CA TYR A 100 11.45 -23.51 1.39
C TYR A 100 11.31 -24.14 0.01
N TYR A 101 11.48 -25.47 -0.05
CA TYR A 101 11.48 -26.28 -1.27
C TYR A 101 10.45 -27.39 -1.15
N PHE A 102 9.69 -27.64 -2.20
CA PHE A 102 8.73 -28.74 -2.23
C PHE A 102 9.30 -29.93 -3.00
N ASP A 103 9.39 -31.08 -2.34
CA ASP A 103 9.76 -32.32 -2.99
C ASP A 103 8.51 -33.06 -3.50
N PRO A 104 8.28 -33.15 -4.83
CA PRO A 104 7.10 -33.77 -5.38
C PRO A 104 7.07 -35.33 -5.16
N LYS A 105 8.24 -35.96 -4.94
CA LYS A 105 8.32 -37.40 -4.71
C LYS A 105 7.86 -37.77 -3.32
N THR A 106 8.32 -37.08 -2.31
CA THR A 106 7.99 -37.34 -0.90
C THR A 106 6.79 -36.53 -0.41
N LYS A 107 6.31 -35.56 -1.20
CA LYS A 107 5.26 -34.58 -0.84
C LYS A 107 5.58 -33.83 0.47
N ARG A 108 6.85 -33.53 0.73
CA ARG A 108 7.31 -32.83 1.93
C ARG A 108 7.93 -31.50 1.57
N VAL A 109 7.82 -30.57 2.51
CA VAL A 109 8.51 -29.29 2.46
C VAL A 109 9.88 -29.45 3.11
N LEU A 110 10.91 -28.96 2.43
CA LEU A 110 12.30 -28.98 2.86
C LEU A 110 12.79 -27.57 3.10
N THR A 111 13.60 -27.37 4.12
CA THR A 111 14.24 -26.08 4.43
C THR A 111 15.56 -25.88 3.66
N HIS A 112 16.10 -26.95 3.10
CA HIS A 112 17.36 -26.93 2.33
C HIS A 112 17.26 -27.92 1.19
N ASP A 113 17.82 -27.58 0.04
CA ASP A 113 18.06 -28.53 -1.05
C ASP A 113 19.39 -29.30 -0.79
N ARG A 114 19.38 -30.15 0.25
CA ARG A 114 20.59 -30.86 0.71
C ARG A 114 21.21 -31.75 -0.37
N ASP A 115 20.38 -32.30 -1.26
CA ASP A 115 20.82 -33.21 -2.28
C ASP A 115 21.19 -32.53 -3.60
N LYS A 116 21.24 -31.19 -3.64
CA LYS A 116 21.47 -30.36 -4.87
C LYS A 116 20.63 -30.87 -6.06
N ARG A 117 19.38 -31.24 -5.81
CA ARG A 117 18.45 -31.72 -6.83
C ARG A 117 17.98 -30.63 -7.79
N GLY A 118 18.42 -29.39 -7.58
CA GLY A 118 17.97 -28.23 -8.33
C GLY A 118 16.50 -27.89 -8.10
N LEU A 119 15.98 -28.16 -6.90
CA LEU A 119 14.62 -27.81 -6.55
C LEU A 119 14.47 -26.28 -6.54
N LYS A 120 13.37 -25.80 -7.10
CA LYS A 120 13.02 -24.39 -7.04
C LYS A 120 12.42 -24.04 -5.67
N PRO A 121 12.68 -22.83 -5.12
CA PRO A 121 11.95 -22.33 -3.97
C PRO A 121 10.43 -22.39 -4.18
N MET A 122 9.67 -22.67 -3.13
CA MET A 122 8.20 -22.77 -3.23
C MET A 122 7.56 -21.51 -3.79
N PHE A 123 8.04 -20.33 -3.40
CA PHE A 123 7.57 -19.06 -3.97
C PHE A 123 7.79 -18.97 -5.48
N VAL A 124 8.92 -19.43 -5.97
CA VAL A 124 9.19 -19.50 -7.41
C VAL A 124 8.24 -20.48 -8.09
N GLN A 125 8.21 -21.73 -7.60
CA GLN A 125 7.47 -22.80 -8.23
C GLN A 125 5.95 -22.59 -8.23
N PHE A 126 5.39 -22.13 -7.12
CA PHE A 126 3.95 -22.01 -6.95
C PHE A 126 3.39 -20.60 -7.27
N VAL A 127 4.22 -19.58 -7.29
CA VAL A 127 3.79 -18.18 -7.51
C VAL A 127 4.42 -17.61 -8.78
N LEU A 128 5.73 -17.41 -8.78
CA LEU A 128 6.39 -16.67 -9.85
C LEU A 128 6.40 -17.40 -11.20
N ASP A 129 6.57 -18.73 -11.20
CA ASP A 129 6.54 -19.50 -12.45
C ASP A 129 5.14 -19.43 -13.10
N ASN A 130 4.05 -19.42 -12.31
CA ASN A 130 2.69 -19.28 -12.84
C ASN A 130 2.44 -17.88 -13.45
N ILE A 131 2.91 -16.83 -12.77
CA ILE A 131 2.83 -15.48 -13.29
C ILE A 131 3.67 -15.37 -14.56
N TRP A 132 4.88 -15.89 -14.54
CA TRP A 132 5.77 -15.88 -15.70
C TRP A 132 5.19 -16.63 -16.90
N GLN A 133 4.50 -17.75 -16.67
CA GLN A 133 3.82 -18.46 -17.77
C GLN A 133 2.78 -17.62 -18.49
N VAL A 134 2.08 -16.73 -17.79
CA VAL A 134 1.16 -15.80 -18.45
C VAL A 134 1.94 -14.88 -19.40
N TYR A 135 3.01 -14.25 -18.94
CA TYR A 135 3.85 -13.38 -19.78
C TYR A 135 4.47 -14.13 -20.95
N GLN A 136 5.03 -15.31 -20.69
CA GLN A 136 5.66 -16.15 -21.70
C GLN A 136 4.71 -16.44 -22.84
N ASN A 137 3.51 -16.94 -22.51
CA ASN A 137 2.58 -17.41 -23.53
C ASN A 137 1.76 -16.30 -24.18
N THR A 138 1.52 -15.16 -23.51
CA THR A 138 0.77 -14.05 -24.10
C THR A 138 1.64 -13.06 -24.86
N VAL A 139 2.79 -12.67 -24.27
CA VAL A 139 3.62 -11.57 -24.80
C VAL A 139 4.75 -12.08 -25.66
N ILE A 140 5.46 -13.13 -25.23
CA ILE A 140 6.68 -13.62 -25.87
C ILE A 140 6.37 -14.61 -26.98
N GLU A 141 5.75 -15.75 -26.66
CA GLU A 141 5.54 -16.87 -27.57
C GLU A 141 4.21 -16.79 -28.35
N ARG A 142 3.19 -16.19 -27.74
CA ARG A 142 1.82 -16.11 -28.27
C ARG A 142 1.22 -17.49 -28.60
N ASP A 143 1.44 -18.44 -27.69
CA ASP A 143 0.92 -19.80 -27.83
C ASP A 143 -0.57 -19.85 -27.44
N GLN A 144 -1.45 -19.87 -28.46
CA GLN A 144 -2.90 -19.87 -28.26
C GLN A 144 -3.37 -21.10 -27.48
N ALA A 145 -2.77 -22.26 -27.69
CA ALA A 145 -3.16 -23.50 -27.01
C ALA A 145 -2.85 -23.41 -25.49
N MET A 146 -1.72 -22.80 -25.14
CA MET A 146 -1.36 -22.57 -23.75
C MET A 146 -2.21 -21.45 -23.11
N ILE A 147 -2.51 -20.40 -23.85
CA ILE A 147 -3.41 -19.32 -23.40
C ILE A 147 -4.79 -19.90 -23.05
N ASP A 148 -5.39 -20.72 -23.92
CA ASP A 148 -6.69 -21.35 -23.70
C ASP A 148 -6.68 -22.27 -22.46
N ARG A 149 -5.57 -23.00 -22.24
CA ARG A 149 -5.36 -23.80 -21.01
C ARG A 149 -5.29 -22.94 -19.76
N ILE A 150 -4.56 -21.80 -19.80
CA ILE A 150 -4.43 -20.89 -18.68
C ILE A 150 -5.82 -20.30 -18.34
N ILE A 151 -6.56 -19.79 -19.34
CA ILE A 151 -7.89 -19.24 -19.16
C ILE A 151 -8.85 -20.26 -18.54
N SER A 152 -8.83 -21.50 -19.07
CA SER A 152 -9.66 -22.60 -18.55
C SER A 152 -9.27 -23.01 -17.13
N ALA A 153 -7.97 -23.15 -16.85
CA ALA A 153 -7.46 -23.55 -15.55
C ALA A 153 -7.74 -22.53 -14.44
N LEU A 154 -7.75 -21.24 -14.80
CA LEU A 154 -8.04 -20.13 -13.91
C LEU A 154 -9.53 -19.74 -13.92
N GLN A 155 -10.35 -20.39 -14.75
CA GLN A 155 -11.79 -20.12 -14.92
C GLN A 155 -12.08 -18.64 -15.23
N LEU A 156 -11.30 -18.05 -16.14
CA LEU A 156 -11.44 -16.64 -16.51
C LEU A 156 -12.44 -16.48 -17.66
N SER A 157 -13.12 -15.33 -17.68
CA SER A 157 -14.02 -14.92 -18.75
C SER A 157 -13.42 -13.76 -19.55
N ILE A 158 -12.61 -14.09 -20.56
CA ILE A 158 -11.95 -13.08 -21.40
C ILE A 158 -12.83 -12.73 -22.59
N HIS A 159 -13.01 -11.42 -22.86
CA HIS A 159 -13.79 -10.97 -24.00
C HIS A 159 -13.14 -11.38 -25.32
N ALA A 160 -13.96 -11.76 -26.30
CA ALA A 160 -13.49 -12.16 -27.62
C ALA A 160 -12.67 -11.07 -28.35
N ARG A 161 -12.91 -9.80 -28.02
CA ARG A 161 -12.11 -8.67 -28.53
C ARG A 161 -10.66 -8.74 -28.05
N ASP A 162 -10.46 -9.05 -26.74
CA ASP A 162 -9.14 -9.08 -26.14
C ASP A 162 -8.36 -10.32 -26.58
N LEU A 163 -9.05 -11.46 -26.77
CA LEU A 163 -8.46 -12.68 -27.35
C LEU A 163 -7.96 -12.48 -28.80
N ARG A 164 -8.61 -11.62 -29.58
CA ARG A 164 -8.25 -11.32 -30.97
C ARG A 164 -7.38 -10.08 -31.12
N SER A 165 -6.98 -9.46 -30.00
CA SER A 165 -6.16 -8.25 -30.02
C SER A 165 -4.80 -8.54 -30.68
N LYS A 166 -4.36 -7.61 -31.53
CA LYS A 166 -2.99 -7.62 -32.09
C LYS A 166 -1.96 -7.20 -31.03
N ASP A 167 -2.41 -6.46 -30.02
CA ASP A 167 -1.57 -6.05 -28.90
C ASP A 167 -1.49 -7.19 -27.86
N PRO A 168 -0.32 -7.78 -27.68
CA PRO A 168 -0.13 -8.88 -26.72
C PRO A 168 -0.28 -8.43 -25.27
N THR A 169 -0.01 -7.16 -25.00
CA THR A 169 -0.12 -6.60 -23.63
C THR A 169 -1.58 -6.46 -23.23
N ALA A 170 -2.49 -6.18 -24.15
CA ALA A 170 -3.91 -6.10 -23.89
C ALA A 170 -4.50 -7.44 -23.38
N LEU A 171 -4.12 -8.55 -23.98
CA LEU A 171 -4.54 -9.88 -23.53
C LEU A 171 -3.94 -10.24 -22.17
N MET A 172 -2.66 -9.96 -21.97
CA MET A 172 -1.98 -10.16 -20.69
C MET A 172 -2.68 -9.37 -19.57
N HIS A 173 -2.98 -8.08 -19.81
CA HIS A 173 -3.72 -7.24 -18.85
C HIS A 173 -5.12 -7.78 -18.55
N ALA A 174 -5.86 -8.27 -19.57
CA ALA A 174 -7.18 -8.85 -19.39
C ALA A 174 -7.15 -10.11 -18.50
N ILE A 175 -6.14 -10.96 -18.68
CA ILE A 175 -5.92 -12.16 -17.86
C ILE A 175 -5.52 -11.76 -16.43
N MET A 176 -4.52 -10.91 -16.28
CA MET A 176 -3.96 -10.54 -14.97
C MET A 176 -4.96 -9.77 -14.12
N SER A 177 -5.72 -8.84 -14.69
CA SER A 177 -6.74 -8.05 -13.96
C SER A 177 -7.88 -8.89 -13.40
N GLN A 178 -8.22 -10.03 -14.04
CA GLN A 178 -9.22 -10.96 -13.51
C GLN A 178 -8.62 -11.95 -12.51
N TRP A 179 -7.43 -12.44 -12.79
CA TRP A 179 -6.76 -13.42 -11.93
C TRP A 179 -6.24 -12.81 -10.63
N LEU A 180 -5.52 -11.68 -10.73
CA LEU A 180 -4.83 -10.99 -9.64
C LEU A 180 -5.19 -9.48 -9.63
N PRO A 181 -6.45 -9.11 -9.37
CA PRO A 181 -6.91 -7.73 -9.49
C PRO A 181 -6.20 -6.80 -8.51
N LEU A 182 -5.43 -5.84 -9.03
CA LEU A 182 -4.69 -4.84 -8.25
C LEU A 182 -5.58 -4.08 -7.25
N PRO A 183 -6.75 -3.51 -7.66
CA PRO A 183 -7.57 -2.75 -6.72
C PRO A 183 -8.08 -3.60 -5.55
N ALA A 184 -8.60 -4.79 -5.83
CA ALA A 184 -9.15 -5.67 -4.81
C ALA A 184 -8.07 -6.12 -3.81
N CYS A 185 -6.87 -6.45 -4.29
CA CYS A 185 -5.75 -6.82 -3.42
C CYS A 185 -5.35 -5.65 -2.52
N THR A 186 -5.20 -4.45 -3.08
CA THR A 186 -4.77 -3.25 -2.35
C THR A 186 -5.80 -2.83 -1.31
N PHE A 187 -7.08 -2.71 -1.68
CA PHE A 187 -8.12 -2.33 -0.72
C PHE A 187 -8.31 -3.36 0.40
N ASN A 188 -8.25 -4.65 0.08
CA ASN A 188 -8.29 -5.69 1.11
C ASN A 188 -7.10 -5.62 2.08
N ALA A 189 -5.91 -5.26 1.60
CA ALA A 189 -4.75 -5.09 2.46
C ALA A 189 -4.90 -3.84 3.35
N ILE A 190 -5.37 -2.72 2.79
CA ILE A 190 -5.65 -1.49 3.56
C ILE A 190 -6.62 -1.78 4.69
N VAL A 191 -7.77 -2.41 4.40
CA VAL A 191 -8.79 -2.71 5.41
C VAL A 191 -8.28 -3.66 6.51
N ARG A 192 -7.35 -4.57 6.18
CA ARG A 192 -6.85 -5.56 7.16
C ARG A 192 -5.63 -5.11 7.95
N CYS A 193 -4.76 -4.31 7.33
CA CYS A 193 -3.45 -4.00 7.91
C CYS A 193 -3.35 -2.58 8.45
N LEU A 194 -4.20 -1.65 8.00
CA LEU A 194 -4.14 -0.27 8.46
C LEU A 194 -5.25 0.01 9.47
N PRO A 195 -4.94 0.77 10.53
CA PRO A 195 -5.95 1.22 11.48
C PRO A 195 -6.91 2.21 10.80
N SER A 196 -8.14 2.27 11.29
CA SER A 196 -9.08 3.32 10.90
C SER A 196 -8.54 4.72 11.31
N PRO A 197 -9.02 5.81 10.69
CA PRO A 197 -8.61 7.16 11.09
C PRO A 197 -8.80 7.43 12.59
N ALA A 198 -9.89 6.96 13.17
CA ALA A 198 -10.19 7.13 14.59
C ALA A 198 -9.23 6.36 15.50
N GLU A 199 -8.79 5.17 15.09
CA GLU A 199 -7.78 4.37 15.80
C GLU A 199 -6.39 5.00 15.67
N ALA A 200 -6.01 5.37 14.42
CA ALA A 200 -4.70 5.95 14.15
C ALA A 200 -4.48 7.29 14.85
N GLN A 201 -5.52 8.12 14.99
CA GLN A 201 -5.41 9.43 15.64
C GLN A 201 -5.06 9.35 17.11
N LYS A 202 -5.49 8.31 17.80
CA LYS A 202 -5.16 8.11 19.23
C LYS A 202 -3.66 8.00 19.49
N GLU A 203 -2.90 7.49 18.53
CA GLU A 203 -1.45 7.34 18.65
C GLU A 203 -0.67 8.44 17.92
N ARG A 204 -1.10 8.81 16.71
CA ARG A 204 -0.36 9.73 15.86
C ARG A 204 -0.45 11.17 16.31
N VAL A 205 -1.64 11.62 16.67
CA VAL A 205 -1.87 13.03 17.01
C VAL A 205 -1.15 13.45 18.31
N PRO A 206 -1.17 12.67 19.40
CA PRO A 206 -0.36 12.98 20.59
C PRO A 206 1.12 13.17 20.25
N ARG A 207 1.69 12.31 19.40
CA ARG A 207 3.10 12.40 18.99
C ARG A 207 3.39 13.61 18.09
N MET A 208 2.43 14.05 17.29
CA MET A 208 2.56 15.26 16.47
C MET A 208 2.53 16.54 17.32
N ILE A 209 1.70 16.57 18.36
CA ILE A 209 1.55 17.74 19.25
C ILE A 209 2.66 17.78 20.30
N ARG A 210 3.13 16.62 20.73
CA ARG A 210 4.16 16.46 21.78
C ARG A 210 5.34 15.68 21.18
N PRO A 211 6.27 16.37 20.50
CA PRO A 211 7.40 15.72 19.80
C PRO A 211 8.39 15.04 20.78
N ASP A 212 8.36 15.40 22.06
CA ASP A 212 9.14 14.80 23.15
C ASP A 212 8.66 13.40 23.56
N LEU A 213 7.48 12.97 23.08
CA LEU A 213 7.01 11.61 23.30
C LEU A 213 7.87 10.62 22.51
N GLY A 214 8.64 9.80 23.23
CA GLY A 214 9.47 8.74 22.64
C GLY A 214 8.61 7.63 22.01
N PHE A 215 9.30 6.70 21.34
CA PHE A 215 8.68 5.54 20.70
C PHE A 215 7.84 4.69 21.69
N PHE A 216 8.32 4.55 22.93
CA PHE A 216 7.71 3.74 23.98
C PHE A 216 6.78 4.54 24.92
N ALA A 217 6.18 5.64 24.42
CA ALA A 217 5.19 6.38 25.18
C ALA A 217 4.04 5.48 25.64
N THR A 218 3.68 5.56 26.92
CA THR A 218 2.60 4.78 27.51
C THR A 218 1.22 5.34 27.13
N ASP A 219 0.16 4.57 27.35
CA ASP A 219 -1.21 5.04 27.12
C ASP A 219 -1.54 6.30 27.97
N ALA A 220 -0.93 6.43 29.13
CA ALA A 220 -1.05 7.62 29.98
C ALA A 220 -0.39 8.86 29.34
N ASP A 221 0.75 8.68 28.69
CA ASP A 221 1.44 9.75 27.97
C ASP A 221 0.68 10.18 26.71
N LEU A 222 0.00 9.23 26.07
CA LEU A 222 -0.83 9.45 24.89
C LEU A 222 -2.22 9.99 25.22
N ALA A 223 -2.65 9.98 26.49
CA ALA A 223 -3.96 10.44 26.91
C ALA A 223 -4.17 11.94 26.64
N PRO A 224 -5.40 12.37 26.27
CA PRO A 224 -5.72 13.78 26.04
C PRO A 224 -5.64 14.57 27.36
N LYS A 225 -4.99 15.74 27.33
CA LYS A 225 -4.80 16.60 28.52
C LYS A 225 -5.87 17.69 28.64
N ASN A 226 -6.61 17.97 27.59
CA ASN A 226 -7.67 19.01 27.55
C ASN A 226 -8.81 18.57 26.62
N ASP A 227 -9.89 19.36 26.59
CA ASP A 227 -11.08 19.06 25.79
C ASP A 227 -10.81 19.11 24.29
N LEU A 228 -9.94 20.04 23.83
CA LEU A 228 -9.51 20.14 22.44
C LEU A 228 -8.79 18.86 21.99
N GLU A 229 -7.83 18.38 22.79
CA GLU A 229 -7.12 17.13 22.50
C GLU A 229 -8.08 15.92 22.53
N ARG A 230 -9.07 15.92 23.44
CA ARG A 230 -10.07 14.85 23.50
C ARG A 230 -10.90 14.78 22.22
N ASP A 231 -11.35 15.91 21.71
CA ASP A 231 -12.11 15.99 20.46
C ASP A 231 -11.26 15.59 19.26
N LEU A 232 -10.01 16.04 19.24
CA LEU A 232 -9.07 15.76 18.16
C LEU A 232 -8.67 14.28 18.12
N PHE A 233 -8.33 13.67 19.27
CA PHE A 233 -7.94 12.25 19.35
C PHE A 233 -9.12 11.30 19.05
N ALA A 234 -10.34 11.75 19.36
CA ALA A 234 -11.56 11.01 19.05
C ALA A 234 -12.07 11.24 17.61
N SER A 235 -11.37 12.02 16.78
CA SER A 235 -11.82 12.37 15.43
C SER A 235 -13.23 12.97 15.39
N ARG A 236 -13.61 13.81 16.35
CA ARG A 236 -14.94 14.44 16.37
C ARG A 236 -15.07 15.41 15.18
N SER A 237 -16.13 15.24 14.40
CA SER A 237 -16.41 16.03 13.19
C SER A 237 -17.79 16.70 13.20
N GLY A 238 -18.44 16.80 14.39
CA GLY A 238 -19.74 17.45 14.54
C GLY A 238 -19.64 18.96 14.38
N PRO A 239 -20.78 19.66 14.22
CA PRO A 239 -20.82 21.12 14.08
C PRO A 239 -20.24 21.88 15.29
N ASP A 240 -20.26 21.27 16.46
CA ASP A 240 -19.72 21.82 17.71
C ASP A 240 -18.25 21.43 17.96
N ALA A 241 -17.64 20.67 17.04
CA ALA A 241 -16.24 20.28 17.17
C ALA A 241 -15.30 21.42 16.78
N THR A 242 -14.21 21.58 17.55
CA THR A 242 -13.21 22.61 17.25
C THR A 242 -12.45 22.27 15.97
N ALA A 243 -12.39 23.21 15.02
CA ALA A 243 -11.58 23.05 13.82
C ALA A 243 -10.09 23.21 14.15
N VAL A 244 -9.28 22.20 13.77
CA VAL A 244 -7.84 22.20 13.97
C VAL A 244 -7.13 21.99 12.63
N ALA A 245 -6.08 22.80 12.37
CA ALA A 245 -5.24 22.66 11.19
C ALA A 245 -3.79 22.46 11.63
N TYR A 246 -3.14 21.45 11.02
CA TYR A 246 -1.72 21.19 11.19
C TYR A 246 -0.94 21.60 9.95
N VAL A 247 0.02 22.51 10.10
CA VAL A 247 0.87 22.97 9.00
C VAL A 247 2.02 21.96 8.81
N SER A 248 1.87 21.08 7.85
CA SER A 248 2.87 20.03 7.58
C SER A 248 4.03 20.53 6.72
N LYS A 249 3.78 21.52 5.84
CA LYS A 249 4.79 22.09 4.94
C LYS A 249 4.41 23.51 4.51
N MET A 250 5.38 24.37 4.42
CA MET A 250 5.25 25.69 3.79
C MET A 250 6.13 25.74 2.53
N PHE A 251 5.61 26.31 1.46
CA PHE A 251 6.34 26.55 0.22
C PHE A 251 6.00 27.94 -0.32
N ALA A 252 6.99 28.57 -0.97
CA ALA A 252 6.79 29.87 -1.58
C ALA A 252 5.95 29.74 -2.85
N VAL A 253 4.91 30.55 -2.96
CA VAL A 253 4.09 30.69 -4.17
C VAL A 253 4.30 32.11 -4.70
N PRO A 254 4.66 32.30 -6.00
CA PRO A 254 4.72 33.62 -6.61
C PRO A 254 3.38 34.31 -6.49
N ARG A 255 3.42 35.63 -6.30
CA ARG A 255 2.20 36.45 -6.12
C ARG A 255 1.19 36.30 -7.27
N ASP A 256 1.72 36.15 -8.48
CA ASP A 256 0.90 36.02 -9.70
C ASP A 256 0.18 34.67 -9.81
N ASP A 257 0.66 33.66 -9.09
CA ASP A 257 0.06 32.32 -9.03
C ASP A 257 -0.95 32.15 -7.88
N MET A 258 -1.07 33.17 -7.02
CA MET A 258 -2.04 33.19 -5.93
C MET A 258 -3.48 33.21 -6.47
N PRO A 259 -4.44 32.51 -5.84
CA PRO A 259 -5.84 32.46 -6.31
C PRO A 259 -6.46 33.83 -6.55
N GLU A 260 -6.10 34.83 -5.73
CA GLU A 260 -6.56 36.21 -5.79
C GLU A 260 -6.07 36.98 -7.03
N HIS A 261 -4.92 36.58 -7.56
CA HIS A 261 -4.28 37.19 -8.72
C HIS A 261 -4.36 36.33 -9.98
N ARG A 262 -4.81 35.09 -9.85
CA ARG A 262 -4.96 34.16 -10.97
C ARG A 262 -6.01 34.72 -11.93
N ARG A 263 -5.62 35.09 -13.14
CA ARG A 263 -6.57 35.45 -14.18
C ARG A 263 -7.52 34.29 -14.44
N VAL A 264 -8.78 34.47 -14.04
CA VAL A 264 -9.83 33.49 -14.37
C VAL A 264 -9.94 33.47 -15.90
N GLN A 265 -9.62 32.38 -16.54
CA GLN A 265 -9.90 32.18 -17.95
C GLN A 265 -11.42 32.02 -18.08
N LEU A 266 -12.07 33.12 -18.44
CA LEU A 266 -13.49 33.14 -18.70
C LEU A 266 -13.78 32.31 -19.94
N THR A 267 -14.83 31.52 -19.89
CA THR A 267 -15.36 30.81 -21.06
C THR A 267 -15.84 31.84 -22.11
N ALA A 268 -15.94 31.42 -23.36
CA ALA A 268 -16.39 32.29 -24.45
C ALA A 268 -17.76 32.96 -24.16
N ASP A 269 -18.65 32.24 -23.47
CA ASP A 269 -19.98 32.69 -23.10
C ASP A 269 -19.92 33.70 -21.96
N GLU A 270 -19.11 33.49 -20.93
CA GLU A 270 -18.89 34.42 -19.85
C GLU A 270 -18.22 35.72 -20.35
N MET A 271 -17.30 35.63 -21.31
CA MET A 271 -16.73 36.81 -21.96
C MET A 271 -17.78 37.62 -22.75
N ARG A 272 -18.69 36.97 -23.44
CA ARG A 272 -19.81 37.62 -24.16
C ARG A 272 -20.74 38.31 -23.19
N GLU A 273 -21.09 37.64 -22.12
CA GLU A 273 -22.00 38.22 -21.10
C GLU A 273 -21.38 39.39 -20.37
N ARG A 274 -20.10 39.29 -19.99
CA ARG A 274 -19.36 40.38 -19.39
C ARG A 274 -19.24 41.59 -20.34
N GLY A 275 -19.02 41.32 -21.64
CA GLY A 275 -19.00 42.37 -22.67
C GLY A 275 -20.36 43.01 -22.90
N ARG A 276 -21.49 42.28 -22.71
CA ARG A 276 -22.85 42.83 -22.73
C ARG A 276 -23.10 43.74 -21.54
N LEU A 277 -22.83 43.24 -20.33
CA LEU A 277 -23.01 44.02 -19.09
C LEU A 277 -22.17 45.31 -19.08
N GLN A 278 -20.96 45.24 -19.60
CA GLN A 278 -20.09 46.40 -19.70
C GLN A 278 -20.62 47.46 -20.67
N ARG A 279 -21.23 47.05 -21.79
CA ARG A 279 -21.91 47.95 -22.75
C ARG A 279 -23.17 48.56 -22.16
N GLU A 280 -23.98 47.80 -21.44
CA GLU A 280 -25.17 48.26 -20.74
C GLU A 280 -24.82 49.32 -19.66
N ALA A 281 -23.76 49.08 -18.89
CA ALA A 281 -23.24 50.00 -17.88
C ALA A 281 -22.74 51.32 -18.52
N MET A 282 -22.05 51.25 -19.67
CA MET A 282 -21.59 52.45 -20.38
C MET A 282 -22.73 53.26 -20.97
N THR A 283 -23.81 52.60 -21.44
CA THR A 283 -25.00 53.30 -21.95
C THR A 283 -25.82 53.93 -20.84
N SER A 284 -25.91 53.32 -19.67
CA SER A 284 -26.59 53.91 -18.51
C SER A 284 -25.84 55.13 -17.94
N THR A 285 -24.51 55.06 -17.84
CA THR A 285 -23.69 56.16 -17.36
C THR A 285 -23.66 57.33 -18.35
N GLY A 286 -23.73 57.05 -19.67
CA GLY A 286 -23.84 58.08 -20.72
C GLY A 286 -25.21 58.79 -20.75
N ALA A 287 -26.28 58.11 -20.31
CA ALA A 287 -27.63 58.71 -20.20
C ALA A 287 -27.78 59.64 -18.98
N GLU A 288 -27.11 59.32 -17.86
CA GLU A 288 -27.09 60.18 -16.67
C GLU A 288 -26.21 61.46 -16.84
N ALA A 289 -25.20 61.39 -17.73
CA ALA A 289 -24.34 62.54 -18.01
C ALA A 289 -24.94 63.52 -19.06
N ALA A 290 -26.06 63.15 -19.70
CA ALA A 290 -26.73 63.92 -20.75
C ALA A 290 -28.08 64.53 -20.30
N ALA A 291 -28.51 64.28 -19.05
CA ALA A 291 -29.70 64.88 -18.39
C ALA A 291 -29.28 65.91 -17.33
#